data_386a01f841f0d76124a8f06c8859dd36
#
_entry.id   386a01f841f0d76124a8f06c8859dd36
#
_cell.length_a   1.000
_cell.length_b   1.000
_cell.length_c   1.000
_cell.angle_alpha   90.00
_cell.angle_beta   90.00
_cell.angle_gamma   90.00
#
_symmetry.space_group_name_H-M   'P 1'
#
loop_
_entity.id
_entity.type
_entity.pdbx_description
1 polymer ?
#
loop_
_entity_poly.entity_id
_entity_poly.type
_entity_poly.pdbx_seq_one_letter_code
_entity_poly.pdbx_strand_id
1 'polypeptide(L)'
;NIGVTLTPQATAYNNMGVPGAKSFHLLIPGYGSLNPYYARHATSPTATVLGDAMSKNPTFFTNWIGANDVLSYATSGGIGVDRTGNPNIAAYGINDITDPQVFEFYYNLIINGGVHPNFGTVTGLAQNGAKGVVATVPSVTSIPYFTTVPYNALPAEATATNASALQLYGFL
;
A
#
# COMPACT_ATOMS: atom_id res chain seq x y z
N ASN A 1 -7.01 9.88 -20.09
CA ASN A 1 -8.31 10.02 -19.40
C ASN A 1 -9.17 8.84 -19.80
N ILE A 2 -9.17 7.81 -18.97
CA ILE A 2 -10.16 6.74 -19.09
C ILE A 2 -11.40 7.30 -18.43
N GLY A 3 -12.36 7.76 -19.23
CA GLY A 3 -13.65 8.25 -18.76
C GLY A 3 -14.49 7.11 -18.18
N VAL A 4 -14.07 6.58 -17.07
CA VAL A 4 -14.87 5.63 -16.30
C VAL A 4 -15.76 6.45 -15.39
N THR A 5 -17.05 6.49 -15.71
CA THR A 5 -18.04 6.99 -14.76
C THR A 5 -18.12 5.98 -13.61
N LEU A 6 -17.61 6.38 -12.47
CA LEU A 6 -17.57 5.54 -11.28
C LEU A 6 -18.95 5.56 -10.63
N THR A 7 -19.72 4.52 -10.88
CA THR A 7 -20.99 4.32 -10.17
C THR A 7 -20.69 3.50 -8.92
N PRO A 8 -21.02 4.01 -7.72
CA PRO A 8 -20.86 3.23 -6.49
C PRO A 8 -21.56 1.87 -6.60
N GLN A 9 -20.91 0.83 -6.10
CA GLN A 9 -21.49 -0.51 -6.10
C GLN A 9 -22.59 -0.58 -5.02
N ALA A 10 -23.67 -1.29 -5.32
CA ALA A 10 -24.76 -1.47 -4.36
C ALA A 10 -24.32 -2.28 -3.13
N THR A 11 -23.34 -3.15 -3.28
CA THR A 11 -22.78 -3.98 -2.21
C THR A 11 -21.27 -4.12 -2.39
N ALA A 12 -20.53 -4.19 -1.28
CA ALA A 12 -19.10 -4.46 -1.32
C ALA A 12 -18.79 -5.86 -1.88
N TYR A 13 -17.61 -6.01 -2.48
CA TYR A 13 -17.09 -7.31 -2.90
C TYR A 13 -16.46 -8.06 -1.72
N ASN A 14 -16.32 -9.38 -1.86
CA ASN A 14 -15.56 -10.18 -0.90
C ASN A 14 -14.04 -9.98 -1.04
N ASN A 15 -13.59 -9.62 -2.23
CA ASN A 15 -12.20 -9.23 -2.47
C ASN A 15 -12.11 -7.70 -2.49
N MET A 16 -11.52 -7.15 -1.43
CA MET A 16 -11.29 -5.73 -1.26
C MET A 16 -9.81 -5.33 -1.48
N GLY A 17 -9.06 -6.16 -2.22
CA GLY A 17 -7.69 -5.85 -2.60
C GLY A 17 -7.61 -4.62 -3.51
N VAL A 18 -6.77 -3.65 -3.14
CA VAL A 18 -6.60 -2.38 -3.87
C VAL A 18 -5.13 -2.21 -4.26
N PRO A 19 -4.80 -2.32 -5.56
CA PRO A 19 -3.46 -2.07 -6.04
C PRO A 19 -2.95 -0.69 -5.62
N GLY A 20 -1.70 -0.63 -5.14
CA GLY A 20 -1.06 0.62 -4.71
C GLY A 20 -1.50 1.16 -3.35
N ALA A 21 -2.44 0.49 -2.65
CA ALA A 21 -2.84 0.93 -1.33
C ALA A 21 -1.74 0.69 -0.30
N LYS A 22 -1.45 1.70 0.51
CA LYS A 22 -0.67 1.59 1.75
C LYS A 22 -1.61 1.28 2.92
N SER A 23 -1.06 0.86 4.04
CA SER A 23 -1.84 0.45 5.23
C SER A 23 -2.86 1.50 5.66
N PHE A 24 -2.45 2.76 5.79
CA PHE A 24 -3.33 3.85 6.23
C PHE A 24 -4.42 4.21 5.22
N HIS A 25 -4.25 3.91 3.93
CA HIS A 25 -5.26 4.17 2.90
C HIS A 25 -6.56 3.40 3.13
N LEU A 26 -6.51 2.25 3.82
CA LEU A 26 -7.68 1.43 4.05
C LEU A 26 -8.73 2.08 4.95
N LEU A 27 -8.32 3.08 5.75
CA LEU A 27 -9.19 3.81 6.66
C LEU A 27 -9.55 5.23 6.19
N ILE A 28 -8.97 5.71 5.07
CA ILE A 28 -9.25 7.06 4.57
C ILE A 28 -10.63 7.11 3.90
N PRO A 29 -11.58 7.89 4.43
CA PRO A 29 -12.86 8.10 3.77
C PRO A 29 -12.66 8.73 2.38
N GLY A 30 -13.36 8.20 1.38
CA GLY A 30 -13.26 8.73 0.02
C GLY A 30 -11.95 8.39 -0.72
N TYR A 31 -11.23 7.38 -0.27
CA TYR A 31 -9.99 6.94 -0.93
C TYR A 31 -10.18 6.61 -2.42
N GLY A 32 -11.40 6.26 -2.85
CA GLY A 32 -11.74 6.06 -4.26
C GLY A 32 -11.49 7.27 -5.14
N SER A 33 -11.50 8.49 -4.60
CA SER A 33 -11.15 9.70 -5.36
C SER A 33 -9.65 9.80 -5.68
N LEU A 34 -8.82 9.11 -4.90
CA LEU A 34 -7.36 9.09 -5.03
C LEU A 34 -6.86 7.82 -5.74
N ASN A 35 -7.64 6.74 -5.67
CA ASN A 35 -7.26 5.45 -6.24
C ASN A 35 -8.35 4.92 -7.18
N PRO A 36 -8.10 4.91 -8.52
CA PRO A 36 -9.11 4.49 -9.50
C PRO A 36 -9.45 3.00 -9.42
N TYR A 37 -8.59 2.18 -8.82
CA TYR A 37 -8.90 0.76 -8.61
C TYR A 37 -9.96 0.59 -7.53
N TYR A 38 -9.82 1.29 -6.40
CA TYR A 38 -10.84 1.26 -5.36
C TYR A 38 -12.14 1.94 -5.81
N ALA A 39 -12.04 3.04 -6.54
CA ALA A 39 -13.19 3.75 -7.07
C ALA A 39 -14.16 2.87 -7.87
N ARG A 40 -13.67 1.80 -8.50
CA ARG A 40 -14.48 0.87 -9.31
C ARG A 40 -15.39 -0.03 -8.48
N HIS A 41 -15.09 -0.20 -7.20
CA HIS A 41 -15.84 -1.12 -6.34
C HIS A 41 -16.18 -0.55 -4.97
N ALA A 42 -15.91 0.72 -4.73
CA ALA A 42 -16.36 1.43 -3.54
C ALA A 42 -17.88 1.49 -3.50
N THR A 43 -18.48 1.25 -2.34
CA THR A 43 -19.94 1.29 -2.19
C THR A 43 -20.51 2.70 -2.10
N SER A 44 -19.67 3.69 -1.78
CA SER A 44 -20.04 5.11 -1.79
C SER A 44 -18.82 6.00 -2.04
N PRO A 45 -19.04 7.28 -2.40
CA PRO A 45 -17.95 8.24 -2.55
C PRO A 45 -17.14 8.47 -1.28
N THR A 46 -17.70 8.21 -0.11
CA THR A 46 -17.07 8.37 1.21
C THR A 46 -16.70 7.06 1.87
N ALA A 47 -16.90 5.92 1.18
CA ALA A 47 -16.55 4.61 1.72
C ALA A 47 -15.05 4.51 2.04
N THR A 48 -14.74 3.67 3.02
CA THR A 48 -13.38 3.20 3.30
C THR A 48 -13.25 1.75 2.85
N VAL A 49 -12.05 1.33 2.46
CA VAL A 49 -11.81 -0.07 2.06
C VAL A 49 -12.15 -1.03 3.19
N LEU A 50 -11.74 -0.69 4.42
CA LEU A 50 -12.05 -1.51 5.59
C LEU A 50 -13.55 -1.53 5.90
N GLY A 51 -14.23 -0.37 5.81
CA GLY A 51 -15.68 -0.28 6.02
C GLY A 51 -16.47 -1.15 5.04
N ASP A 52 -16.08 -1.11 3.77
CA ASP A 52 -16.67 -1.97 2.75
C ASP A 52 -16.42 -3.46 3.04
N ALA A 53 -15.21 -3.84 3.45
CA ALA A 53 -14.91 -5.21 3.85
C ALA A 53 -15.78 -5.65 5.05
N MET A 54 -15.90 -4.80 6.06
CA MET A 54 -16.69 -5.11 7.27
C MET A 54 -18.19 -5.14 7.02
N SER A 55 -18.69 -4.43 6.00
CA SER A 55 -20.12 -4.50 5.61
C SER A 55 -20.55 -5.91 5.15
N LYS A 56 -19.60 -6.78 4.81
CA LYS A 56 -19.85 -8.18 4.45
C LYS A 56 -20.01 -9.09 5.66
N ASN A 57 -19.83 -8.60 6.88
CA ASN A 57 -19.81 -9.41 8.12
C ASN A 57 -18.92 -10.66 7.99
N PRO A 58 -17.64 -10.50 7.69
CA PRO A 58 -16.77 -11.62 7.41
C PRO A 58 -16.64 -12.54 8.62
N THR A 59 -16.70 -13.85 8.40
CA THR A 59 -16.39 -14.88 9.40
C THR A 59 -14.93 -15.36 9.27
N PHE A 60 -14.35 -15.14 8.09
CA PHE A 60 -12.94 -15.39 7.81
C PHE A 60 -12.36 -14.29 6.91
N PHE A 61 -11.12 -13.90 7.15
CA PHE A 61 -10.43 -12.89 6.34
C PHE A 61 -9.00 -13.29 6.01
N THR A 62 -8.48 -12.73 4.91
CA THR A 62 -7.05 -12.70 4.62
C THR A 62 -6.61 -11.25 4.52
N ASN A 63 -5.50 -10.89 5.18
CA ASN A 63 -4.95 -9.55 5.10
C ASN A 63 -3.47 -9.58 4.69
N TRP A 64 -3.18 -8.98 3.55
CA TRP A 64 -1.82 -8.86 3.03
C TRP A 64 -1.56 -7.41 2.62
N ILE A 65 -1.75 -6.51 3.57
CA ILE A 65 -1.44 -5.10 3.41
C ILE A 65 -0.03 -4.80 3.93
N GLY A 66 0.62 -3.79 3.39
CA GLY A 66 1.92 -3.29 3.86
C GLY A 66 3.01 -3.31 2.79
N ALA A 67 2.87 -4.12 1.75
CA ALA A 67 3.87 -4.16 0.68
C ALA A 67 4.12 -2.77 0.07
N ASN A 68 3.08 -1.99 -0.18
CA ASN A 68 3.19 -0.65 -0.77
C ASN A 68 3.71 0.41 0.21
N ASP A 69 3.69 0.14 1.52
CA ASP A 69 4.26 1.02 2.53
C ASP A 69 5.79 1.17 2.37
N VAL A 70 6.43 0.17 1.75
CA VAL A 70 7.88 0.13 1.46
C VAL A 70 8.19 0.05 -0.04
N LEU A 71 7.41 -0.69 -0.82
CA LEU A 71 7.72 -0.97 -2.23
C LEU A 71 7.71 0.30 -3.09
N SER A 72 6.76 1.20 -2.87
CA SER A 72 6.67 2.45 -3.61
C SER A 72 7.96 3.28 -3.50
N TYR A 73 8.56 3.32 -2.32
CA TYR A 73 9.85 3.97 -2.08
C TYR A 73 10.98 3.22 -2.79
N ALA A 74 11.07 1.92 -2.57
CA ALA A 74 12.15 1.09 -3.12
C ALA A 74 12.20 1.11 -4.65
N THR A 75 11.04 1.19 -5.33
CA THR A 75 10.95 1.21 -6.80
C THR A 75 10.96 2.61 -7.41
N SER A 76 10.97 3.66 -6.60
CA SER A 76 10.92 5.05 -7.07
C SER A 76 12.26 5.60 -7.57
N GLY A 77 13.34 4.82 -7.50
CA GLY A 77 14.69 5.32 -7.83
C GLY A 77 15.22 6.36 -6.85
N GLY A 78 14.74 6.35 -5.60
CA GLY A 78 15.21 7.25 -4.54
C GLY A 78 14.55 8.64 -4.49
N ILE A 79 13.45 8.83 -5.25
CA ILE A 79 12.72 10.12 -5.23
C ILE A 79 11.70 10.24 -4.08
N GLY A 80 11.45 9.17 -3.33
CA GLY A 80 10.61 9.18 -2.14
C GLY A 80 11.34 9.74 -0.92
N VAL A 81 10.58 9.96 0.14
CA VAL A 81 11.08 10.42 1.44
C VAL A 81 10.88 9.31 2.47
N ASP A 82 11.90 9.09 3.30
CA ASP A 82 11.74 8.27 4.50
C ASP A 82 10.98 9.09 5.55
N ARG A 83 9.80 8.59 5.94
CA ARG A 83 8.89 9.26 6.88
C ARG A 83 9.08 8.80 8.33
N THR A 84 10.12 8.05 8.63
CA THR A 84 10.42 7.65 10.01
C THR A 84 10.41 8.85 10.96
N GLY A 85 9.62 8.76 12.03
CA GLY A 85 9.41 9.83 13.01
C GLY A 85 8.38 10.89 12.61
N ASN A 86 7.71 10.78 11.47
CA ASN A 86 6.66 11.70 11.06
C ASN A 86 5.27 11.02 11.07
N PRO A 87 4.43 11.24 12.09
CA PRO A 87 3.11 10.62 12.17
C PRO A 87 2.05 11.24 11.25
N ASN A 88 2.37 12.36 10.59
CA ASN A 88 1.40 13.09 9.77
C ASN A 88 1.29 12.49 8.36
N ILE A 89 0.34 11.57 8.15
CA ILE A 89 0.10 10.93 6.85
C ILE A 89 -0.31 11.91 5.73
N ALA A 90 -0.83 13.09 6.07
CA ALA A 90 -1.17 14.10 5.07
C ALA A 90 0.07 14.70 4.38
N ALA A 91 1.25 14.54 4.99
CA ALA A 91 2.52 14.97 4.39
C ALA A 91 3.16 13.90 3.50
N TYR A 92 2.57 12.68 3.41
CA TYR A 92 3.18 11.58 2.68
C TYR A 92 2.91 11.68 1.19
N GLY A 93 3.99 11.56 0.41
CA GLY A 93 3.92 11.38 -1.03
C GLY A 93 3.69 9.91 -1.42
N ILE A 94 3.36 9.69 -2.68
CA ILE A 94 3.09 8.35 -3.21
C ILE A 94 4.30 7.43 -3.09
N ASN A 95 5.52 7.97 -3.25
CA ASN A 95 6.77 7.23 -3.22
C ASN A 95 7.45 7.21 -1.85
N ASP A 96 6.82 7.72 -0.81
CA ASP A 96 7.42 7.77 0.51
C ASP A 96 7.37 6.40 1.20
N ILE A 97 8.37 6.09 2.02
CA ILE A 97 8.29 4.95 2.92
C ILE A 97 7.50 5.34 4.17
N THR A 98 6.55 4.51 4.55
CA THR A 98 5.69 4.78 5.71
C THR A 98 6.47 4.65 7.01
N ASP A 99 6.24 5.56 7.94
CA ASP A 99 6.76 5.47 9.31
C ASP A 99 6.31 4.16 9.97
N PRO A 100 7.21 3.40 10.62
CA PRO A 100 6.87 2.13 11.24
C PRO A 100 5.78 2.23 12.32
N GLN A 101 5.73 3.32 13.10
CA GLN A 101 4.71 3.52 14.14
C GLN A 101 3.35 3.84 13.51
N VAL A 102 3.34 4.59 12.41
CA VAL A 102 2.12 4.82 11.61
C VAL A 102 1.61 3.49 11.04
N PHE A 103 2.51 2.67 10.47
CA PHE A 103 2.15 1.36 9.98
C PHE A 103 1.54 0.48 11.08
N GLU A 104 2.21 0.38 12.23
CA GLU A 104 1.74 -0.39 13.39
C GLU A 104 0.36 0.07 13.85
N PHE A 105 0.17 1.38 14.02
CA PHE A 105 -1.09 1.96 14.45
C PHE A 105 -2.24 1.61 13.50
N TYR A 106 -2.07 1.84 12.20
CA TYR A 106 -3.11 1.54 11.21
C TYR A 106 -3.34 0.04 11.04
N TYR A 107 -2.28 -0.75 11.06
CA TYR A 107 -2.39 -2.20 10.98
C TYR A 107 -3.17 -2.77 12.17
N ASN A 108 -2.91 -2.27 13.37
CA ASN A 108 -3.65 -2.65 14.57
C ASN A 108 -5.14 -2.29 14.45
N LEU A 109 -5.47 -1.10 13.96
CA LEU A 109 -6.85 -0.71 13.72
C LEU A 109 -7.54 -1.59 12.66
N ILE A 110 -6.83 -1.97 11.60
CA ILE A 110 -7.36 -2.87 10.56
C ILE A 110 -7.73 -4.23 11.13
N ILE A 111 -6.89 -4.78 12.00
CA ILE A 111 -7.12 -6.13 12.54
C ILE A 111 -8.05 -6.09 13.75
N ASN A 112 -7.72 -5.29 14.75
CA ASN A 112 -8.38 -5.32 16.06
C ASN A 112 -9.48 -4.26 16.21
N GLY A 113 -9.51 -3.26 15.33
CA GLY A 113 -10.36 -2.10 15.51
C GLY A 113 -9.88 -1.19 16.64
N GLY A 114 -10.69 -0.20 16.96
CA GLY A 114 -10.37 0.76 18.01
C GLY A 114 -10.88 2.16 17.70
N VAL A 115 -10.26 3.17 18.30
CA VAL A 115 -10.62 4.58 18.08
C VAL A 115 -9.51 5.27 17.33
N HIS A 116 -9.86 5.81 16.15
CA HIS A 116 -8.96 6.68 15.39
C HIS A 116 -9.26 8.14 15.73
N PRO A 117 -8.25 8.98 16.01
CA PRO A 117 -8.46 10.37 16.44
C PRO A 117 -9.35 11.20 15.50
N ASN A 118 -9.24 10.97 14.20
CA ASN A 118 -9.96 11.76 13.17
C ASN A 118 -11.16 11.04 12.57
N PHE A 119 -11.24 9.71 12.65
CA PHE A 119 -12.28 8.90 11.98
C PHE A 119 -13.24 8.24 12.96
N GLY A 120 -13.01 8.41 14.28
CA GLY A 120 -13.86 7.81 15.31
C GLY A 120 -13.65 6.31 15.46
N THR A 121 -14.71 5.58 15.80
CA THR A 121 -14.63 4.14 16.04
C THR A 121 -14.46 3.38 14.73
N VAL A 122 -13.45 2.52 14.69
CA VAL A 122 -13.11 1.65 13.57
C VAL A 122 -13.41 0.20 13.98
N THR A 123 -14.19 -0.50 13.17
CA THR A 123 -14.44 -1.94 13.35
C THR A 123 -13.36 -2.71 12.60
N GLY A 124 -12.55 -3.50 13.31
CA GLY A 124 -11.45 -4.28 12.74
C GLY A 124 -11.89 -5.66 12.25
N LEU A 125 -11.06 -6.26 11.40
CA LEU A 125 -11.35 -7.54 10.73
C LEU A 125 -11.56 -8.71 11.72
N ALA A 126 -10.85 -8.73 12.85
CA ALA A 126 -10.95 -9.77 13.86
C ALA A 126 -12.12 -9.56 14.85
N GLN A 127 -12.78 -8.42 14.80
CA GLN A 127 -13.97 -8.19 15.62
C GLN A 127 -15.12 -9.09 15.17
N ASN A 128 -16.11 -9.26 16.05
CA ASN A 128 -17.26 -10.15 15.81
C ASN A 128 -16.89 -11.65 15.68
N GLY A 129 -15.73 -12.05 16.18
CA GLY A 129 -15.30 -13.46 16.20
C GLY A 129 -14.76 -14.00 14.88
N ALA A 130 -14.54 -13.16 13.88
CA ALA A 130 -13.92 -13.58 12.63
C ALA A 130 -12.51 -14.13 12.86
N LYS A 131 -12.17 -15.17 12.11
CA LYS A 131 -10.83 -15.77 12.06
C LYS A 131 -10.12 -15.31 10.82
N GLY A 132 -8.80 -15.31 10.83
CA GLY A 132 -8.10 -14.85 9.64
C GLY A 132 -6.64 -15.24 9.55
N VAL A 133 -6.07 -14.98 8.39
CA VAL A 133 -4.65 -15.10 8.10
C VAL A 133 -4.11 -13.73 7.75
N VAL A 134 -3.00 -13.38 8.38
CA VAL A 134 -2.24 -12.18 8.07
C VAL A 134 -0.90 -12.58 7.45
N ALA A 135 -0.53 -11.96 6.36
CA ALA A 135 0.75 -12.19 5.71
C ALA A 135 1.75 -11.10 6.13
N THR A 136 2.99 -11.49 6.31
CA THR A 136 4.10 -10.56 6.56
C THR A 136 4.44 -9.78 5.30
N VAL A 137 4.97 -8.58 5.47
CA VAL A 137 5.54 -7.81 4.35
C VAL A 137 6.84 -8.48 3.91
N PRO A 138 6.94 -8.96 2.65
CA PRO A 138 8.17 -9.58 2.16
C PRO A 138 9.30 -8.55 2.07
N SER A 139 10.55 -9.02 2.15
CA SER A 139 11.69 -8.17 1.88
C SER A 139 11.65 -7.67 0.44
N VAL A 140 11.65 -6.36 0.25
CA VAL A 140 11.66 -5.76 -1.10
C VAL A 140 12.92 -6.12 -1.88
N THR A 141 14.03 -6.38 -1.20
CA THR A 141 15.30 -6.76 -1.84
C THR A 141 15.29 -8.18 -2.41
N SER A 142 14.28 -9.00 -2.06
CA SER A 142 14.15 -10.37 -2.59
C SER A 142 13.34 -10.47 -3.88
N ILE A 143 12.69 -9.39 -4.30
CA ILE A 143 11.89 -9.42 -5.54
C ILE A 143 12.79 -9.35 -6.78
N PRO A 144 12.39 -9.97 -7.91
CA PRO A 144 13.18 -10.02 -9.14
C PRO A 144 13.64 -8.65 -9.65
N TYR A 145 12.87 -7.60 -9.43
CA TYR A 145 13.22 -6.23 -9.79
C TYR A 145 14.59 -5.81 -9.26
N PHE A 146 14.96 -6.21 -8.03
CA PHE A 146 16.25 -5.87 -7.42
C PHE A 146 17.30 -6.97 -7.52
N THR A 147 16.93 -8.19 -7.94
CA THR A 147 17.84 -9.33 -7.95
C THR A 147 18.27 -9.77 -9.35
N THR A 148 17.49 -9.41 -10.39
CA THR A 148 17.79 -9.81 -11.77
C THR A 148 19.08 -9.18 -12.29
N VAL A 149 19.32 -7.90 -11.96
CA VAL A 149 20.59 -7.21 -12.26
C VAL A 149 21.17 -6.73 -10.94
N PRO A 150 22.20 -7.37 -10.37
CA PRO A 150 22.81 -6.92 -9.14
C PRO A 150 23.53 -5.57 -9.38
N TYR A 151 23.59 -4.72 -8.34
CA TYR A 151 24.21 -3.40 -8.41
C TYR A 151 25.68 -3.41 -8.86
N ASN A 152 26.36 -4.53 -8.72
CA ASN A 152 27.75 -4.76 -9.13
C ASN A 152 27.85 -5.72 -10.32
N ALA A 153 26.84 -5.79 -11.19
CA ALA A 153 26.79 -6.71 -12.34
C ALA A 153 27.98 -6.53 -13.30
N LEU A 154 28.51 -5.31 -13.37
CA LEU A 154 29.70 -5.04 -14.17
C LEU A 154 30.88 -4.66 -13.26
N PRO A 155 32.03 -5.34 -13.37
CA PRO A 155 33.23 -4.93 -12.69
C PRO A 155 33.61 -3.48 -13.06
N ALA A 156 34.15 -2.72 -12.10
CA ALA A 156 34.54 -1.33 -12.33
C ALA A 156 35.51 -1.16 -13.52
N GLU A 157 36.34 -2.17 -13.77
CA GLU A 157 37.27 -2.22 -14.90
C GLU A 157 36.54 -2.36 -16.26
N ALA A 158 35.45 -3.11 -16.30
CA ALA A 158 34.64 -3.26 -17.52
C ALA A 158 33.83 -1.99 -17.85
N THR A 159 33.40 -1.25 -16.83
CA THR A 159 32.73 0.03 -17.01
C THR A 159 33.65 1.15 -17.44
N ALA A 160 34.89 1.14 -16.96
CA ALA A 160 35.89 2.16 -17.32
C ALA A 160 36.33 2.09 -18.80
N THR A 161 36.25 0.90 -19.42
CA THR A 161 36.69 0.66 -20.80
C THR A 161 35.58 0.60 -21.84
N ASN A 162 34.31 0.57 -21.42
CA ASN A 162 33.19 0.41 -22.32
C ASN A 162 32.12 1.52 -22.16
N ALA A 163 32.23 2.54 -23.02
CA ALA A 163 31.28 3.68 -23.03
C ALA A 163 29.82 3.30 -23.19
N SER A 164 29.52 2.18 -23.88
CA SER A 164 28.15 1.68 -24.03
C SER A 164 27.60 1.09 -22.73
N ALA A 165 28.46 0.49 -21.91
CA ALA A 165 28.07 -0.01 -20.60
C ALA A 165 27.78 1.15 -19.62
N LEU A 166 28.57 2.22 -19.68
CA LEU A 166 28.34 3.47 -18.91
C LEU A 166 26.99 4.13 -19.27
N GLN A 167 26.62 4.11 -20.56
CA GLN A 167 25.32 4.63 -20.97
C GLN A 167 24.17 3.78 -20.43
N LEU A 168 24.31 2.48 -20.40
CA LEU A 168 23.27 1.58 -19.85
C LEU A 168 23.06 1.80 -18.33
N TYR A 169 24.15 2.06 -17.59
CA TYR A 169 24.07 2.39 -16.16
C TYR A 169 23.51 3.80 -15.88
N GLY A 170 23.60 4.70 -16.82
CA GLY A 170 23.03 6.05 -16.70
C GLY A 170 21.49 6.09 -16.85
N PHE A 171 20.88 4.97 -17.25
CA PHE A 171 19.42 4.81 -17.36
C PHE A 171 18.81 3.96 -16.24
N LEU A 172 19.62 3.42 -15.31
CA LEU A 172 19.20 2.69 -14.13
C LEU A 172 19.33 3.55 -12.89
#